data_bd52c70a8e24e9a9913cec4b8844ea87
#
_entry.id   bd52c70a8e24e9a9913cec4b8844ea87
#
_cell.length_a   1.000
_cell.length_b   1.000
_cell.length_c   1.000
_cell.angle_alpha   90.00
_cell.angle_beta   90.00
_cell.angle_gamma   90.00
#
_symmetry.space_group_name_H-M   'P 1'
#
loop_
_entity.id
_entity.type
_entity.pdbx_description
1 polymer ?
#
loop_
_entity_poly.entity_id
_entity_poly.type
_entity_poly.pdbx_seq_one_letter_code
_entity_poly.pdbx_strand_id
1 'polypeptide(L)'
;MNTKLNMKKSLYNHLSYIDGRWILYNAFSDEICVLDPQIKALYEGESIEKLRCIHPEFYDFLVLKGFIVPFEVNEAQKCIKQWECEDNDQQSFTLMVNPTLDCNMRCWYCYEKHNATRTMIPEVLDRLKTFISQKMESKELQVFNLSFFGGEPFMQYHSIVKPLIEYTHSLAIQAEKTLNLQFTTNGYKLESDFFELLSVLNVHSHFQITLDGNKRMHDIVRNPTMGGGSYNTILSNCAKLLAIPGVDITIRCNYTTKNVATFVELAEDLKSSGILPTPSLGINFHRVWQDYGNEVEVNNHIEKATKILSQSGYAVLDSNGLEKHRCYADRNNHIVINYDGNLFRCTARDFVSENAEGILNKDGTLSFNEKASIRKNTKWGNATCARCNVYPLCHGLCSQFKIEHAGVQGCIAGYSKEDKNNIFDKRIKYIIKQARRCL
;
A
#
# COMPACT_ATOMS: atom_id res chain seq x y z
N MET A 1 45.55 6.92 17.16
CA MET A 1 45.20 5.54 17.56
C MET A 1 44.10 5.07 16.65
N ASN A 2 44.40 4.27 15.61
CA ASN A 2 43.40 3.60 14.78
C ASN A 2 42.78 2.47 15.60
N THR A 3 41.72 2.73 16.32
CA THR A 3 40.89 1.66 16.88
C THR A 3 40.37 0.83 15.70
N LYS A 4 40.92 -0.37 15.48
CA LYS A 4 40.37 -1.33 14.52
C LYS A 4 38.92 -1.56 14.93
N LEU A 5 37.98 -0.98 14.19
CA LEU A 5 36.56 -1.26 14.34
C LEU A 5 36.37 -2.78 14.15
N ASN A 6 35.87 -3.44 15.17
CA ASN A 6 35.47 -4.83 15.08
C ASN A 6 34.23 -4.90 14.18
N MET A 7 34.25 -5.76 13.16
CA MET A 7 33.21 -5.85 12.12
C MET A 7 32.49 -7.19 12.19
N LYS A 8 31.23 -7.22 11.75
CA LYS A 8 30.41 -8.45 11.63
C LYS A 8 29.66 -8.48 10.31
N LYS A 9 29.32 -9.69 9.83
CA LYS A 9 28.32 -9.84 8.76
C LYS A 9 26.98 -9.33 9.28
N SER A 10 26.25 -8.55 8.46
CA SER A 10 24.93 -8.04 8.82
C SER A 10 23.96 -9.20 9.10
N LEU A 11 23.11 -9.05 10.10
CA LEU A 11 22.00 -9.96 10.40
C LEU A 11 21.04 -10.10 9.21
N TYR A 12 20.94 -9.06 8.40
CA TYR A 12 20.00 -8.93 7.30
C TYR A 12 20.51 -9.47 5.97
N ASN A 13 21.69 -10.10 5.97
CA ASN A 13 22.21 -10.80 4.80
C ASN A 13 21.47 -12.10 4.56
N HIS A 14 21.18 -12.37 3.29
CA HIS A 14 20.60 -13.62 2.83
C HIS A 14 21.30 -14.07 1.55
N LEU A 15 21.58 -15.35 1.43
CA LEU A 15 22.20 -15.97 0.25
C LEU A 15 21.20 -16.88 -0.43
N SER A 16 20.85 -16.57 -1.68
CA SER A 16 19.92 -17.34 -2.52
C SER A 16 20.62 -17.86 -3.76
N TYR A 17 20.09 -18.96 -4.32
CA TYR A 17 20.47 -19.46 -5.64
C TYR A 17 19.29 -19.29 -6.61
N ILE A 18 19.42 -18.32 -7.53
CA ILE A 18 18.34 -17.91 -8.43
C ILE A 18 18.89 -17.86 -9.86
N ASP A 19 18.17 -18.45 -10.81
CA ASP A 19 18.52 -18.47 -12.24
C ASP A 19 19.98 -18.92 -12.50
N GLY A 20 20.45 -19.94 -11.75
CA GLY A 20 21.81 -20.50 -11.91
C GLY A 20 22.94 -19.67 -11.29
N ARG A 21 22.61 -18.66 -10.47
CA ARG A 21 23.59 -17.75 -9.85
C ARG A 21 23.40 -17.64 -8.35
N TRP A 22 24.50 -17.52 -7.62
CA TRP A 22 24.49 -17.16 -6.21
C TRP A 22 24.30 -15.67 -6.06
N ILE A 23 23.33 -15.26 -5.26
CA ILE A 23 23.01 -13.86 -5.00
C ILE A 23 23.06 -13.62 -3.50
N LEU A 24 23.96 -12.76 -3.07
CA LEU A 24 23.97 -12.21 -1.73
C LEU A 24 23.09 -10.97 -1.71
N TYR A 25 22.12 -10.94 -0.83
CA TYR A 25 21.16 -9.86 -0.65
C TYR A 25 21.22 -9.33 0.77
N ASN A 26 21.14 -8.01 0.94
CA ASN A 26 20.95 -7.39 2.27
C ASN A 26 19.58 -6.72 2.35
N ALA A 27 18.73 -7.20 3.26
CA ALA A 27 17.35 -6.72 3.37
C ALA A 27 17.23 -5.28 3.87
N PHE A 28 18.21 -4.77 4.62
CA PHE A 28 18.18 -3.39 5.10
C PHE A 28 18.56 -2.40 4.00
N SER A 29 19.71 -2.60 3.34
CA SER A 29 20.18 -1.72 2.27
C SER A 29 19.48 -1.94 0.94
N ASP A 30 18.80 -3.10 0.77
CA ASP A 30 18.16 -3.56 -0.48
C ASP A 30 19.15 -3.82 -1.62
N GLU A 31 20.39 -4.02 -1.28
CA GLU A 31 21.47 -4.26 -2.22
C GLU A 31 21.62 -5.75 -2.55
N ILE A 32 21.95 -6.03 -3.80
CA ILE A 32 22.28 -7.39 -4.28
C ILE A 32 23.70 -7.45 -4.80
N CYS A 33 24.35 -8.59 -4.61
CA CYS A 33 25.64 -8.91 -5.17
C CYS A 33 25.63 -10.31 -5.75
N VAL A 34 25.97 -10.45 -7.04
CA VAL A 34 26.11 -11.76 -7.67
C VAL A 34 27.49 -12.30 -7.34
N LEU A 35 27.54 -13.52 -6.80
CA LEU A 35 28.76 -14.19 -6.39
C LEU A 35 29.08 -15.35 -7.34
N ASP A 36 30.31 -15.42 -7.79
CA ASP A 36 30.81 -16.66 -8.36
C ASP A 36 31.03 -17.72 -7.25
N PRO A 37 31.20 -19.01 -7.58
CA PRO A 37 31.37 -20.07 -6.57
C PRO A 37 32.59 -19.88 -5.65
N GLN A 38 33.68 -19.27 -6.14
CA GLN A 38 34.90 -19.06 -5.35
C GLN A 38 34.70 -17.93 -4.34
N ILE A 39 34.14 -16.81 -4.78
CA ILE A 39 33.80 -15.66 -3.91
C ILE A 39 32.72 -16.05 -2.88
N LYS A 40 31.74 -16.85 -3.28
CA LYS A 40 30.72 -17.40 -2.36
C LYS A 40 31.37 -18.25 -1.28
N ALA A 41 32.26 -19.17 -1.64
CA ALA A 41 32.99 -20.01 -0.68
C ALA A 41 33.85 -19.17 0.27
N LEU A 42 34.52 -18.16 -0.24
CA LEU A 42 35.30 -17.20 0.55
C LEU A 42 34.41 -16.43 1.54
N TYR A 43 33.26 -15.93 1.06
CA TYR A 43 32.32 -15.20 1.91
C TYR A 43 31.76 -16.08 3.05
N GLU A 44 31.41 -17.34 2.79
CA GLU A 44 30.86 -18.24 3.81
C GLU A 44 31.92 -18.81 4.76
N GLY A 45 33.05 -19.21 4.23
CA GLY A 45 34.05 -20.03 4.95
C GLY A 45 35.05 -19.24 5.77
N GLU A 46 35.27 -17.96 5.48
CA GLU A 46 36.33 -17.20 6.12
C GLU A 46 35.84 -16.15 7.13
N SER A 47 36.69 -15.83 8.10
CA SER A 47 36.45 -14.70 9.00
C SER A 47 36.51 -13.37 8.24
N ILE A 48 35.88 -12.34 8.79
CA ILE A 48 35.86 -11.00 8.17
C ILE A 48 37.28 -10.44 8.02
N GLU A 49 38.13 -10.65 9.01
CA GLU A 49 39.52 -10.21 9.01
C GLU A 49 40.31 -10.90 7.89
N LYS A 50 40.10 -12.22 7.72
CA LYS A 50 40.76 -13.01 6.69
C LYS A 50 40.22 -12.66 5.30
N LEU A 51 38.91 -12.44 5.15
CA LEU A 51 38.30 -11.93 3.94
C LEU A 51 38.93 -10.59 3.49
N ARG A 52 39.13 -9.67 4.44
CA ARG A 52 39.81 -8.40 4.20
C ARG A 52 41.23 -8.56 3.69
N CYS A 53 41.97 -9.56 4.20
CA CYS A 53 43.34 -9.82 3.78
C CYS A 53 43.40 -10.48 2.39
N ILE A 54 42.47 -11.42 2.10
CA ILE A 54 42.48 -12.19 0.83
C ILE A 54 41.93 -11.37 -0.32
N HIS A 55 40.82 -10.63 -0.09
CA HIS A 55 40.10 -9.88 -1.12
C HIS A 55 39.66 -8.51 -0.60
N PRO A 56 40.60 -7.54 -0.47
CA PRO A 56 40.30 -6.22 0.13
C PRO A 56 39.19 -5.46 -0.61
N GLU A 57 39.21 -5.46 -1.95
CA GLU A 57 38.20 -4.75 -2.76
C GLU A 57 36.79 -5.30 -2.54
N PHE A 58 36.63 -6.61 -2.46
CA PHE A 58 35.34 -7.23 -2.15
C PHE A 58 34.91 -6.92 -0.72
N TYR A 59 35.84 -6.93 0.24
CA TYR A 59 35.56 -6.52 1.61
C TYR A 59 35.05 -5.06 1.67
N ASP A 60 35.75 -4.14 1.02
CA ASP A 60 35.37 -2.73 0.99
C ASP A 60 34.01 -2.52 0.33
N PHE A 61 33.71 -3.24 -0.75
CA PHE A 61 32.39 -3.28 -1.37
C PHE A 61 31.32 -3.76 -0.37
N LEU A 62 31.57 -4.86 0.34
CA LEU A 62 30.63 -5.40 1.31
C LEU A 62 30.36 -4.42 2.48
N VAL A 63 31.36 -3.68 2.92
CA VAL A 63 31.21 -2.61 3.92
C VAL A 63 30.40 -1.44 3.36
N LEU A 64 30.74 -0.96 2.16
CA LEU A 64 30.07 0.15 1.51
C LEU A 64 28.58 -0.13 1.30
N LYS A 65 28.24 -1.38 0.93
CA LYS A 65 26.87 -1.81 0.62
C LYS A 65 26.09 -2.32 1.83
N GLY A 66 26.71 -2.33 3.02
CA GLY A 66 26.08 -2.71 4.27
C GLY A 66 25.95 -4.21 4.52
N PHE A 67 26.66 -5.05 3.77
CA PHE A 67 26.74 -6.50 4.03
C PHE A 67 27.64 -6.81 5.23
N ILE A 68 28.61 -5.93 5.51
CA ILE A 68 29.47 -5.97 6.70
C ILE A 68 29.27 -4.67 7.45
N VAL A 69 29.03 -4.76 8.76
CA VAL A 69 28.71 -3.63 9.62
C VAL A 69 29.57 -3.65 10.91
N PRO A 70 29.78 -2.51 11.58
CA PRO A 70 30.45 -2.50 12.88
C PRO A 70 29.73 -3.39 13.90
N PHE A 71 30.50 -4.09 14.73
CA PHE A 71 29.98 -5.06 15.70
C PHE A 71 29.00 -4.43 16.69
N GLU A 72 29.25 -3.18 17.11
CA GLU A 72 28.46 -2.45 18.09
C GLU A 72 27.11 -1.98 17.53
N VAL A 73 26.89 -2.04 16.20
CA VAL A 73 25.66 -1.58 15.58
C VAL A 73 24.49 -2.49 16.00
N ASN A 74 23.50 -1.88 16.64
CA ASN A 74 22.20 -2.49 16.83
C ASN A 74 21.38 -2.29 15.55
N GLU A 75 21.36 -3.31 14.68
CA GLU A 75 20.74 -3.24 13.36
C GLU A 75 19.21 -3.10 13.45
N ALA A 76 18.56 -3.71 14.45
CA ALA A 76 17.11 -3.56 14.65
C ALA A 76 16.77 -2.13 15.04
N GLN A 77 17.55 -1.50 15.91
CA GLN A 77 17.34 -0.10 16.27
C GLN A 77 17.62 0.85 15.10
N LYS A 78 18.54 0.48 14.20
CA LYS A 78 18.77 1.24 12.97
C LYS A 78 17.55 1.21 12.06
N CYS A 79 16.89 0.06 11.88
CA CYS A 79 15.62 -0.05 11.17
C CYS A 79 14.55 0.84 11.79
N ILE A 80 14.36 0.74 13.10
CA ILE A 80 13.34 1.50 13.84
C ILE A 80 13.57 3.01 13.67
N LYS A 81 14.79 3.50 13.79
CA LYS A 81 15.11 4.93 13.58
C LYS A 81 14.78 5.41 12.17
N GLN A 82 15.11 4.61 11.16
CA GLN A 82 14.74 4.96 9.78
C GLN A 82 13.22 5.06 9.64
N TRP A 83 12.48 4.09 10.16
CA TRP A 83 11.02 4.09 10.10
C TRP A 83 10.37 5.20 10.93
N GLU A 84 10.97 5.58 12.04
CA GLU A 84 10.53 6.76 12.81
C GLU A 84 10.66 8.05 12.01
N CYS A 85 11.73 8.20 11.24
CA CYS A 85 11.88 9.35 10.35
C CYS A 85 10.79 9.36 9.26
N GLU A 86 10.53 8.20 8.62
CA GLU A 86 9.48 8.07 7.60
C GLU A 86 8.07 8.34 8.17
N ASP A 87 7.79 7.84 9.38
CA ASP A 87 6.51 8.02 10.06
C ASP A 87 6.25 9.47 10.49
N ASN A 88 7.30 10.21 10.77
CA ASN A 88 7.25 11.60 11.21
C ASN A 88 7.54 12.60 10.07
N ASP A 89 7.50 12.15 8.81
CA ASP A 89 7.61 13.06 7.68
C ASP A 89 6.52 14.14 7.73
N GLN A 90 6.93 15.40 7.79
CA GLN A 90 6.05 16.56 7.85
C GLN A 90 5.83 17.22 6.49
N GLN A 91 6.58 16.79 5.47
CA GLN A 91 6.48 17.38 4.13
C GLN A 91 5.23 16.87 3.39
N SER A 92 4.70 15.74 3.78
CA SER A 92 3.48 15.19 3.20
C SER A 92 2.42 14.89 4.27
N PHE A 93 1.15 15.07 3.93
CA PHE A 93 0.02 14.69 4.78
C PHE A 93 -1.07 14.04 3.96
N THR A 94 -1.59 12.91 4.44
CA THR A 94 -2.72 12.21 3.81
C THR A 94 -3.93 12.27 4.73
N LEU A 95 -4.95 12.96 4.26
CA LEU A 95 -6.28 12.98 4.87
C LEU A 95 -7.18 12.04 4.08
N MET A 96 -7.64 10.97 4.70
CA MET A 96 -8.68 10.11 4.14
C MET A 96 -10.03 10.46 4.77
N VAL A 97 -11.03 10.63 3.94
CA VAL A 97 -12.39 11.01 4.37
C VAL A 97 -13.36 9.93 3.94
N ASN A 98 -14.21 9.49 4.86
CA ASN A 98 -15.38 8.66 4.58
C ASN A 98 -16.62 9.56 4.57
N PRO A 99 -17.08 10.03 3.41
CA PRO A 99 -18.27 10.90 3.34
C PRO A 99 -19.54 10.18 3.80
N THR A 100 -19.55 8.86 3.61
CA THR A 100 -20.68 7.99 4.02
C THR A 100 -20.18 6.54 4.15
N LEU A 101 -20.86 5.74 4.95
CA LEU A 101 -20.75 4.29 4.97
C LEU A 101 -21.89 3.60 4.19
N ASP A 102 -22.76 4.38 3.51
CA ASP A 102 -23.70 3.81 2.55
C ASP A 102 -23.00 3.51 1.21
N CYS A 103 -23.54 2.52 0.51
CA CYS A 103 -23.03 2.10 -0.79
C CYS A 103 -24.21 1.70 -1.68
N ASN A 104 -24.10 1.98 -2.97
CA ASN A 104 -25.06 1.54 -3.98
C ASN A 104 -24.90 0.06 -4.39
N MET A 105 -23.96 -0.67 -3.76
CA MET A 105 -23.72 -2.11 -3.96
C MET A 105 -23.76 -2.87 -2.64
N ARG A 106 -23.98 -4.18 -2.70
CA ARG A 106 -24.00 -5.08 -1.52
C ARG A 106 -23.13 -6.31 -1.77
N CYS A 107 -21.81 -6.07 -1.96
CA CYS A 107 -20.83 -7.13 -2.18
C CYS A 107 -20.76 -8.05 -0.96
N TRP A 108 -20.90 -9.36 -1.15
CA TRP A 108 -20.99 -10.34 -0.05
C TRP A 108 -19.73 -10.39 0.86
N TYR A 109 -18.59 -10.01 0.33
CA TYR A 109 -17.31 -9.99 1.06
C TYR A 109 -16.98 -8.63 1.68
N CYS A 110 -17.86 -7.64 1.54
CA CYS A 110 -17.60 -6.32 2.12
C CYS A 110 -17.57 -6.44 3.65
N TYR A 111 -16.50 -5.91 4.25
CA TYR A 111 -16.36 -5.89 5.70
C TYR A 111 -17.10 -4.69 6.33
N GLU A 112 -17.44 -3.69 5.54
CA GLU A 112 -18.21 -2.54 6.00
C GLU A 112 -19.69 -2.86 6.07
N LYS A 113 -20.32 -2.43 7.17
CA LYS A 113 -21.77 -2.53 7.36
C LYS A 113 -22.43 -1.28 6.78
N HIS A 114 -22.97 -1.43 5.57
CA HIS A 114 -23.63 -0.32 4.87
C HIS A 114 -24.93 0.12 5.55
N ASN A 115 -25.09 1.44 5.75
CA ASN A 115 -26.29 2.06 6.31
C ASN A 115 -26.45 3.47 5.75
N ALA A 116 -27.60 3.75 5.13
CA ALA A 116 -27.92 5.04 4.52
C ALA A 116 -27.91 6.22 5.50
N THR A 117 -28.15 5.97 6.79
CA THR A 117 -28.12 7.03 7.83
C THR A 117 -26.70 7.44 8.24
N ARG A 118 -25.68 6.69 7.85
CA ARG A 118 -24.29 6.95 8.18
C ARG A 118 -23.63 7.83 7.11
N THR A 119 -24.08 9.08 7.05
CA THR A 119 -23.62 10.10 6.10
C THR A 119 -23.16 11.34 6.83
N MET A 120 -22.10 11.98 6.34
CA MET A 120 -21.54 13.19 6.93
C MET A 120 -22.55 14.35 6.88
N ILE A 121 -22.76 14.97 8.03
CA ILE A 121 -23.61 16.15 8.19
C ILE A 121 -22.77 17.43 7.97
N PRO A 122 -23.42 18.57 7.64
CA PRO A 122 -22.71 19.83 7.36
C PRO A 122 -21.76 20.27 8.48
N GLU A 123 -22.14 20.07 9.74
CA GLU A 123 -21.32 20.47 10.90
C GLU A 123 -20.00 19.70 10.98
N VAL A 124 -19.96 18.43 10.53
CA VAL A 124 -18.73 17.64 10.47
C VAL A 124 -17.89 18.10 9.27
N LEU A 125 -18.53 18.41 8.15
CA LEU A 125 -17.83 18.95 6.97
C LEU A 125 -17.14 20.29 7.30
N ASP A 126 -17.79 21.17 8.06
CA ASP A 126 -17.22 22.47 8.46
C ASP A 126 -16.01 22.29 9.40
N ARG A 127 -16.09 21.37 10.38
CA ARG A 127 -14.92 21.00 11.20
C ARG A 127 -13.78 20.46 10.36
N LEU A 128 -14.10 19.64 9.36
CA LEU A 128 -13.11 19.07 8.44
C LEU A 128 -12.42 20.15 7.60
N LYS A 129 -13.18 21.13 7.08
CA LYS A 129 -12.61 22.30 6.38
C LYS A 129 -11.69 23.11 7.29
N THR A 130 -12.08 23.33 8.54
CA THR A 130 -11.24 24.02 9.54
C THR A 130 -9.94 23.25 9.78
N PHE A 131 -9.99 21.93 9.94
CA PHE A 131 -8.81 21.08 10.06
C PHE A 131 -7.89 21.19 8.84
N ILE A 132 -8.44 21.17 7.61
CA ILE A 132 -7.66 21.30 6.37
C ILE A 132 -6.97 22.68 6.32
N SER A 133 -7.70 23.77 6.65
CA SER A 133 -7.12 25.12 6.70
C SER A 133 -5.91 25.16 7.64
N GLN A 134 -6.05 24.67 8.87
CA GLN A 134 -4.96 24.62 9.85
C GLN A 134 -3.77 23.79 9.35
N LYS A 135 -4.01 22.70 8.62
CA LYS A 135 -2.93 21.90 8.03
C LYS A 135 -2.21 22.66 6.90
N MET A 136 -2.93 23.41 6.09
CA MET A 136 -2.36 24.21 5.02
C MET A 136 -1.48 25.36 5.51
N GLU A 137 -1.64 25.80 6.77
CA GLU A 137 -0.79 26.82 7.40
C GLU A 137 0.62 26.29 7.80
N SER A 138 0.82 24.95 7.86
CA SER A 138 2.12 24.38 8.20
C SER A 138 3.17 24.73 7.14
N LYS A 139 4.30 25.29 7.55
CA LYS A 139 5.42 25.67 6.65
C LYS A 139 6.17 24.45 6.10
N GLU A 140 6.19 23.36 6.84
CA GLU A 140 6.88 22.12 6.47
C GLU A 140 6.11 21.35 5.42
N LEU A 141 4.77 21.46 5.39
CA LEU A 141 3.92 20.75 4.47
C LEU A 141 4.12 21.24 3.03
N GLN A 142 4.43 20.34 2.13
CA GLN A 142 4.59 20.58 0.69
C GLN A 142 3.50 19.88 -0.13
N VAL A 143 3.09 18.66 0.30
CA VAL A 143 2.14 17.83 -0.43
C VAL A 143 0.98 17.45 0.48
N PHE A 144 -0.23 17.79 0.05
CA PHE A 144 -1.46 17.38 0.71
C PHE A 144 -2.20 16.36 -0.17
N ASN A 145 -2.40 15.15 0.36
CA ASN A 145 -3.17 14.10 -0.31
C ASN A 145 -4.57 14.05 0.31
N LEU A 146 -5.59 14.39 -0.47
CA LEU A 146 -6.99 14.24 -0.09
C LEU A 146 -7.52 12.94 -0.66
N SER A 147 -7.87 12.00 0.19
CA SER A 147 -8.32 10.65 -0.17
C SER A 147 -9.77 10.44 0.23
N PHE A 148 -10.56 9.79 -0.64
CA PHE A 148 -11.95 9.43 -0.35
C PHE A 148 -12.10 7.91 -0.30
N PHE A 149 -12.80 7.46 0.74
CA PHE A 149 -13.04 6.06 1.05
C PHE A 149 -14.43 5.89 1.69
N GLY A 150 -14.73 4.74 2.31
CA GLY A 150 -15.99 4.43 2.97
C GLY A 150 -16.84 3.47 2.15
N GLY A 151 -18.16 3.51 2.28
CA GLY A 151 -19.07 2.68 1.49
C GLY A 151 -18.90 2.94 -0.01
N GLU A 152 -19.51 4.00 -0.52
CA GLU A 152 -19.22 4.57 -1.83
C GLU A 152 -19.18 6.10 -1.72
N PRO A 153 -18.01 6.74 -1.83
CA PRO A 153 -17.88 8.18 -1.62
C PRO A 153 -18.71 9.01 -2.62
N PHE A 154 -18.89 8.55 -3.83
CA PHE A 154 -19.69 9.26 -4.85
C PHE A 154 -21.21 9.24 -4.60
N MET A 155 -21.67 8.51 -3.58
CA MET A 155 -23.04 8.67 -3.09
C MET A 155 -23.28 10.08 -2.48
N GLN A 156 -22.20 10.73 -2.02
CA GLN A 156 -22.20 12.08 -1.46
C GLN A 156 -21.37 13.05 -2.30
N TYR A 157 -21.41 12.89 -3.63
CA TYR A 157 -20.58 13.69 -4.52
C TYR A 157 -20.88 15.19 -4.38
N HIS A 158 -22.12 15.62 -4.59
CA HIS A 158 -22.48 17.04 -4.56
C HIS A 158 -22.46 17.65 -3.17
N SER A 159 -22.82 16.87 -2.15
CA SER A 159 -22.94 17.38 -0.78
C SER A 159 -21.61 17.48 -0.04
N ILE A 160 -20.67 16.58 -0.31
CA ILE A 160 -19.42 16.45 0.47
C ILE A 160 -18.19 16.43 -0.44
N VAL A 161 -18.10 15.50 -1.41
CA VAL A 161 -16.86 15.23 -2.16
C VAL A 161 -16.45 16.45 -2.98
N LYS A 162 -17.35 16.96 -3.84
CA LYS A 162 -17.08 18.14 -4.70
C LYS A 162 -16.75 19.38 -3.87
N PRO A 163 -17.58 19.81 -2.90
CA PRO A 163 -17.26 20.99 -2.08
C PRO A 163 -15.94 20.89 -1.33
N LEU A 164 -15.56 19.68 -0.88
CA LEU A 164 -14.30 19.47 -0.16
C LEU A 164 -13.09 19.54 -1.10
N ILE A 165 -13.21 18.99 -2.31
CA ILE A 165 -12.17 19.08 -3.33
C ILE A 165 -11.94 20.55 -3.72
N GLU A 166 -13.00 21.29 -4.06
CA GLU A 166 -12.92 22.70 -4.47
C GLU A 166 -12.32 23.57 -3.37
N TYR A 167 -12.75 23.38 -2.12
CA TYR A 167 -12.22 24.08 -0.95
C TYR A 167 -10.74 23.79 -0.74
N THR A 168 -10.35 22.52 -0.75
CA THR A 168 -8.96 22.11 -0.52
C THR A 168 -8.04 22.57 -1.65
N HIS A 169 -8.51 22.54 -2.89
CA HIS A 169 -7.76 23.04 -4.05
C HIS A 169 -7.50 24.55 -3.95
N SER A 170 -8.52 25.33 -3.60
CA SER A 170 -8.36 26.77 -3.40
C SER A 170 -7.31 27.08 -2.32
N LEU A 171 -7.35 26.38 -1.19
CA LEU A 171 -6.36 26.55 -0.13
C LEU A 171 -4.95 26.10 -0.55
N ALA A 172 -4.84 25.02 -1.31
CA ALA A 172 -3.55 24.53 -1.79
C ALA A 172 -2.87 25.53 -2.72
N ILE A 173 -3.63 26.17 -3.62
CA ILE A 173 -3.12 27.24 -4.48
C ILE A 173 -2.66 28.45 -3.63
N GLN A 174 -3.47 28.92 -2.68
CA GLN A 174 -3.13 30.04 -1.82
C GLN A 174 -1.87 29.79 -0.96
N ALA A 175 -1.68 28.54 -0.53
CA ALA A 175 -0.54 28.14 0.29
C ALA A 175 0.66 27.65 -0.53
N GLU A 176 0.60 27.68 -1.88
CA GLU A 176 1.64 27.18 -2.81
C GLU A 176 2.03 25.70 -2.53
N LYS A 177 1.03 24.86 -2.27
CA LYS A 177 1.21 23.44 -1.97
C LYS A 177 0.66 22.55 -3.07
N THR A 178 1.27 21.39 -3.24
CA THR A 178 0.77 20.36 -4.16
C THR A 178 -0.44 19.65 -3.54
N LEU A 179 -1.55 19.61 -4.26
CA LEU A 179 -2.71 18.78 -3.94
C LEU A 179 -2.70 17.53 -4.83
N ASN A 180 -2.86 16.36 -4.22
CA ASN A 180 -3.18 15.12 -4.92
C ASN A 180 -4.55 14.61 -4.44
N LEU A 181 -5.33 14.04 -5.37
CA LEU A 181 -6.60 13.40 -5.06
C LEU A 181 -6.48 11.88 -5.16
N GLN A 182 -7.12 11.18 -4.24
CA GLN A 182 -7.14 9.71 -4.24
C GLN A 182 -8.56 9.21 -4.00
N PHE A 183 -8.98 8.21 -4.77
CA PHE A 183 -10.33 7.67 -4.66
C PHE A 183 -10.27 6.15 -4.61
N THR A 184 -10.85 5.58 -3.56
CA THR A 184 -11.25 4.18 -3.55
C THR A 184 -12.76 4.14 -3.77
N THR A 185 -13.16 3.69 -4.94
CA THR A 185 -14.56 3.72 -5.40
C THR A 185 -14.90 2.45 -6.16
N ASN A 186 -16.19 2.12 -6.20
CA ASN A 186 -16.66 1.08 -7.10
C ASN A 186 -16.71 1.53 -8.59
N GLY A 187 -16.54 2.82 -8.84
CA GLY A 187 -16.44 3.39 -10.19
C GLY A 187 -17.76 3.43 -10.99
N TYR A 188 -18.89 3.06 -10.37
CA TYR A 188 -20.19 2.99 -11.04
C TYR A 188 -20.88 4.35 -11.13
N LYS A 189 -20.93 5.10 -10.03
CA LYS A 189 -21.64 6.39 -9.95
C LYS A 189 -20.66 7.56 -10.11
N LEU A 190 -20.13 7.76 -11.32
CA LEU A 190 -19.34 8.94 -11.66
C LEU A 190 -20.16 9.83 -12.59
N GLU A 191 -20.45 11.06 -12.16
CA GLU A 191 -21.30 12.01 -12.89
C GLU A 191 -20.47 12.84 -13.90
N SER A 192 -21.11 13.40 -14.93
CA SER A 192 -20.40 14.12 -16.00
C SER A 192 -19.61 15.32 -15.50
N ASP A 193 -20.18 16.09 -14.57
CA ASP A 193 -19.54 17.27 -13.99
C ASP A 193 -18.31 16.93 -13.12
N PHE A 194 -18.17 15.68 -12.65
CA PHE A 194 -16.96 15.23 -11.98
C PHE A 194 -15.77 15.11 -12.94
N PHE A 195 -15.99 14.58 -14.17
CA PHE A 195 -14.93 14.52 -15.19
C PHE A 195 -14.50 15.93 -15.60
N GLU A 196 -15.46 16.86 -15.73
CA GLU A 196 -15.20 18.27 -16.02
C GLU A 196 -14.39 18.91 -14.88
N LEU A 197 -14.78 18.67 -13.62
CA LEU A 197 -14.06 19.16 -12.45
C LEU A 197 -12.60 18.72 -12.46
N LEU A 198 -12.31 17.42 -12.65
CA LEU A 198 -10.94 16.92 -12.71
C LEU A 198 -10.13 17.57 -13.83
N SER A 199 -10.73 17.76 -15.00
CA SER A 199 -10.07 18.39 -16.16
C SER A 199 -9.72 19.85 -15.88
N VAL A 200 -10.58 20.59 -15.16
CA VAL A 200 -10.36 22.00 -14.80
C VAL A 200 -9.32 22.15 -13.69
N LEU A 201 -9.38 21.29 -12.68
CA LEU A 201 -8.44 21.38 -11.54
C LEU A 201 -7.00 21.03 -11.93
N ASN A 202 -6.82 20.16 -12.92
CA ASN A 202 -5.51 19.71 -13.40
C ASN A 202 -4.57 19.26 -12.27
N VAL A 203 -5.10 18.51 -11.31
CA VAL A 203 -4.37 17.92 -10.16
C VAL A 203 -4.16 16.43 -10.39
N HIS A 204 -3.03 15.91 -9.93
CA HIS A 204 -2.79 14.46 -9.98
C HIS A 204 -3.88 13.71 -9.19
N SER A 205 -4.53 12.76 -9.84
CA SER A 205 -5.67 12.03 -9.29
C SER A 205 -5.52 10.53 -9.49
N HIS A 206 -5.52 9.77 -8.39
CA HIS A 206 -5.40 8.32 -8.43
C HIS A 206 -6.71 7.63 -8.04
N PHE A 207 -7.13 6.65 -8.85
CA PHE A 207 -8.33 5.87 -8.61
C PHE A 207 -8.00 4.40 -8.37
N GLN A 208 -8.48 3.84 -7.27
CA GLN A 208 -8.56 2.40 -7.09
C GLN A 208 -10.00 1.95 -7.39
N ILE A 209 -10.19 1.21 -8.49
CA ILE A 209 -11.49 0.73 -8.95
C ILE A 209 -11.47 -0.79 -8.97
N THR A 210 -12.54 -1.44 -8.48
CA THR A 210 -12.56 -2.89 -8.30
C THR A 210 -13.32 -3.61 -9.40
N LEU A 211 -12.72 -4.70 -9.93
CA LEU A 211 -13.36 -5.68 -10.80
C LEU A 211 -13.26 -7.09 -10.20
N ASP A 212 -14.33 -7.88 -10.33
CA ASP A 212 -14.47 -9.21 -9.72
C ASP A 212 -14.61 -10.33 -10.77
N GLY A 213 -13.70 -10.38 -11.73
CA GLY A 213 -13.73 -11.34 -12.85
C GLY A 213 -14.32 -10.75 -14.12
N ASN A 214 -14.78 -11.58 -15.05
CA ASN A 214 -15.48 -11.15 -16.26
C ASN A 214 -16.86 -10.53 -15.92
N LYS A 215 -17.53 -9.96 -16.93
CA LYS A 215 -18.83 -9.29 -16.78
C LYS A 215 -19.83 -10.11 -15.96
N ARG A 216 -19.97 -11.42 -16.28
CA ARG A 216 -20.95 -12.30 -15.62
C ARG A 216 -20.65 -12.44 -14.11
N MET A 217 -19.41 -12.73 -13.77
CA MET A 217 -19.02 -12.94 -12.37
C MET A 217 -19.05 -11.64 -11.57
N HIS A 218 -18.61 -10.55 -12.19
CA HIS A 218 -18.64 -9.23 -11.58
C HIS A 218 -20.07 -8.78 -11.26
N ASP A 219 -20.99 -8.86 -12.23
CA ASP A 219 -22.37 -8.38 -12.08
C ASP A 219 -23.18 -9.21 -11.05
N ILE A 220 -22.78 -10.47 -10.77
CA ILE A 220 -23.36 -11.28 -9.68
C ILE A 220 -22.96 -10.71 -8.32
N VAL A 221 -21.69 -10.31 -8.16
CA VAL A 221 -21.13 -9.86 -6.88
C VAL A 221 -21.37 -8.38 -6.64
N ARG A 222 -21.15 -7.56 -7.68
CA ARG A 222 -21.22 -6.09 -7.66
C ARG A 222 -22.45 -5.55 -8.38
N ASN A 223 -23.57 -6.16 -8.08
CA ASN A 223 -24.84 -5.70 -8.62
C ASN A 223 -25.30 -4.42 -7.88
N PRO A 224 -25.60 -3.33 -8.61
CA PRO A 224 -26.22 -2.16 -8.01
C PRO A 224 -27.54 -2.52 -7.33
N THR A 225 -27.87 -1.85 -6.22
CA THR A 225 -29.13 -2.10 -5.47
C THR A 225 -30.38 -1.90 -6.32
N MET A 226 -30.27 -1.13 -7.40
CA MET A 226 -31.35 -0.94 -8.40
C MET A 226 -31.33 -1.97 -9.54
N GLY A 227 -30.39 -2.91 -9.52
CA GLY A 227 -30.22 -3.93 -10.57
C GLY A 227 -29.49 -3.42 -11.82
N GLY A 228 -29.40 -4.26 -12.86
CA GLY A 228 -28.90 -3.87 -14.19
C GLY A 228 -27.42 -4.17 -14.47
N GLY A 229 -26.67 -4.68 -13.50
CA GLY A 229 -25.22 -4.91 -13.62
C GLY A 229 -24.40 -3.61 -13.56
N SER A 230 -23.10 -3.73 -13.37
CA SER A 230 -22.22 -2.56 -13.21
C SER A 230 -20.96 -2.59 -14.10
N TYR A 231 -20.58 -3.76 -14.59
CA TYR A 231 -19.31 -3.99 -15.27
C TYR A 231 -19.04 -3.01 -16.43
N ASN A 232 -19.95 -2.94 -17.38
CA ASN A 232 -19.78 -2.11 -18.57
C ASN A 232 -19.75 -0.61 -18.23
N THR A 233 -20.56 -0.17 -17.25
CA THR A 233 -20.56 1.22 -16.78
C THR A 233 -19.22 1.56 -16.13
N ILE A 234 -18.67 0.66 -15.31
CA ILE A 234 -17.37 0.87 -14.66
C ILE A 234 -16.25 0.95 -15.70
N LEU A 235 -16.21 0.05 -16.69
CA LEU A 235 -15.20 0.13 -17.76
C LEU A 235 -15.33 1.41 -18.58
N SER A 236 -16.56 1.83 -18.94
CA SER A 236 -16.79 3.12 -19.62
C SER A 236 -16.27 4.30 -18.80
N ASN A 237 -16.49 4.30 -17.49
CA ASN A 237 -16.01 5.36 -16.61
C ASN A 237 -14.46 5.31 -16.48
N CYS A 238 -13.85 4.13 -16.42
CA CYS A 238 -12.39 4.00 -16.46
C CYS A 238 -11.79 4.59 -17.74
N ALA A 239 -12.40 4.32 -18.90
CA ALA A 239 -11.96 4.89 -20.18
C ALA A 239 -12.02 6.42 -20.17
N LYS A 240 -13.12 7.01 -19.67
CA LYS A 240 -13.27 8.47 -19.52
C LYS A 240 -12.24 9.07 -18.56
N LEU A 241 -11.98 8.42 -17.42
CA LEU A 241 -10.99 8.88 -16.46
C LEU A 241 -9.57 8.88 -17.04
N LEU A 242 -9.18 7.81 -17.74
CA LEU A 242 -7.86 7.70 -18.38
C LEU A 242 -7.63 8.70 -19.53
N ALA A 243 -8.69 9.27 -20.07
CA ALA A 243 -8.59 10.33 -21.06
C ALA A 243 -8.23 11.70 -20.45
N ILE A 244 -8.29 11.86 -19.13
CA ILE A 244 -7.97 13.10 -18.43
C ILE A 244 -6.48 13.09 -18.05
N PRO A 245 -5.68 14.11 -18.46
CA PRO A 245 -4.28 14.21 -18.07
C PRO A 245 -4.11 14.24 -16.55
N GLY A 246 -3.07 13.53 -16.04
CA GLY A 246 -2.79 13.47 -14.62
C GLY A 246 -3.67 12.50 -13.81
N VAL A 247 -4.50 11.71 -14.49
CA VAL A 247 -5.31 10.66 -13.86
C VAL A 247 -4.64 9.30 -14.04
N ASP A 248 -4.47 8.59 -12.92
CA ASP A 248 -3.98 7.21 -12.86
C ASP A 248 -5.05 6.28 -12.27
N ILE A 249 -5.13 5.06 -12.80
CA ILE A 249 -6.06 4.04 -12.30
C ILE A 249 -5.31 2.77 -11.89
N THR A 250 -5.62 2.27 -10.71
CA THR A 250 -5.34 0.89 -10.33
C THR A 250 -6.64 0.08 -10.37
N ILE A 251 -6.74 -0.84 -11.32
CA ILE A 251 -7.81 -1.84 -11.31
C ILE A 251 -7.46 -2.90 -10.27
N ARG A 252 -8.23 -2.94 -9.20
CA ARG A 252 -8.13 -3.96 -8.17
C ARG A 252 -9.00 -5.16 -8.55
N CYS A 253 -8.36 -6.26 -8.93
CA CYS A 253 -9.02 -7.52 -9.25
C CYS A 253 -9.22 -8.34 -7.97
N ASN A 254 -10.41 -8.26 -7.37
CA ASN A 254 -10.73 -9.10 -6.22
C ASN A 254 -11.12 -10.50 -6.71
N TYR A 255 -10.32 -11.50 -6.33
CA TYR A 255 -10.53 -12.87 -6.79
C TYR A 255 -10.89 -13.82 -5.65
N THR A 256 -11.65 -14.83 -6.04
CA THR A 256 -12.04 -16.00 -5.25
C THR A 256 -11.79 -17.25 -6.06
N THR A 257 -11.89 -18.40 -5.44
CA THR A 257 -11.88 -19.71 -6.15
C THR A 257 -12.94 -19.81 -7.26
N LYS A 258 -14.03 -19.05 -7.16
CA LYS A 258 -15.16 -19.08 -8.12
C LYS A 258 -14.96 -18.20 -9.35
N ASN A 259 -14.26 -17.08 -9.23
CA ASN A 259 -14.13 -16.11 -10.32
C ASN A 259 -12.72 -16.03 -10.92
N VAL A 260 -11.70 -16.56 -10.24
CA VAL A 260 -10.29 -16.39 -10.63
C VAL A 260 -9.99 -16.83 -12.06
N ALA A 261 -10.61 -17.93 -12.53
CA ALA A 261 -10.42 -18.43 -13.88
C ALA A 261 -10.90 -17.47 -14.98
N THR A 262 -11.82 -16.55 -14.65
CA THR A 262 -12.43 -15.62 -15.63
C THR A 262 -11.59 -14.40 -15.92
N PHE A 263 -10.55 -14.11 -15.13
CA PHE A 263 -9.67 -12.97 -15.37
C PHE A 263 -8.78 -13.09 -16.62
N VAL A 264 -8.75 -14.25 -17.27
CA VAL A 264 -8.12 -14.44 -18.58
C VAL A 264 -8.81 -13.61 -19.69
N GLU A 265 -10.06 -13.23 -19.48
CA GLU A 265 -10.86 -12.41 -20.41
C GLU A 265 -10.59 -10.89 -20.23
N LEU A 266 -10.01 -10.47 -19.10
CA LEU A 266 -9.88 -9.06 -18.72
C LEU A 266 -9.13 -8.21 -19.77
N ALA A 267 -8.09 -8.75 -20.40
CA ALA A 267 -7.33 -8.02 -21.41
C ALA A 267 -8.18 -7.63 -22.62
N GLU A 268 -9.05 -8.54 -23.07
CA GLU A 268 -9.98 -8.29 -24.18
C GLU A 268 -11.11 -7.35 -23.78
N ASP A 269 -11.64 -7.48 -22.57
CA ASP A 269 -12.67 -6.62 -22.02
C ASP A 269 -12.18 -5.16 -21.91
N LEU A 270 -10.95 -4.95 -21.44
CA LEU A 270 -10.32 -3.62 -21.39
C LEU A 270 -10.18 -3.03 -22.78
N LYS A 271 -9.59 -3.79 -23.72
CA LYS A 271 -9.36 -3.36 -25.09
C LYS A 271 -10.66 -3.02 -25.81
N SER A 272 -11.68 -3.87 -25.72
CA SER A 272 -12.99 -3.66 -26.33
C SER A 272 -13.74 -2.46 -25.74
N SER A 273 -13.42 -2.07 -24.52
CA SER A 273 -13.94 -0.87 -23.86
C SER A 273 -13.11 0.39 -24.14
N GLY A 274 -12.12 0.32 -25.06
CA GLY A 274 -11.26 1.45 -25.41
C GLY A 274 -10.15 1.76 -24.38
N ILE A 275 -9.95 0.89 -23.41
CA ILE A 275 -8.90 1.04 -22.38
C ILE A 275 -7.62 0.36 -22.90
N LEU A 276 -6.72 1.14 -23.49
CA LEU A 276 -5.45 0.63 -24.01
C LEU A 276 -4.37 0.62 -22.93
N PRO A 277 -3.30 -0.20 -23.09
CA PRO A 277 -2.17 -0.16 -22.21
C PRO A 277 -1.53 1.23 -22.12
N THR A 278 -1.36 1.74 -20.92
CA THR A 278 -0.76 3.04 -20.64
C THR A 278 -0.02 2.98 -19.30
N PRO A 279 1.03 3.81 -19.06
CA PRO A 279 1.67 3.92 -17.77
C PRO A 279 0.73 4.31 -16.63
N SER A 280 -0.35 5.01 -16.94
CA SER A 280 -1.37 5.45 -15.98
C SER A 280 -2.37 4.36 -15.58
N LEU A 281 -2.20 3.12 -16.08
CA LEU A 281 -3.08 1.99 -15.75
C LEU A 281 -2.29 0.84 -15.14
N GLY A 282 -2.56 0.52 -13.88
CA GLY A 282 -2.06 -0.66 -13.21
C GLY A 282 -3.16 -1.68 -12.90
N ILE A 283 -2.85 -2.96 -12.93
CA ILE A 283 -3.77 -4.06 -12.58
C ILE A 283 -3.18 -4.78 -11.38
N ASN A 284 -3.98 -4.97 -10.32
CA ASN A 284 -3.56 -5.57 -9.08
C ASN A 284 -4.52 -6.70 -8.67
N PHE A 285 -4.01 -7.91 -8.47
CA PHE A 285 -4.81 -9.06 -8.02
C PHE A 285 -4.83 -9.17 -6.51
N HIS A 286 -6.04 -9.26 -5.93
CA HIS A 286 -6.25 -9.38 -4.50
C HIS A 286 -7.18 -10.54 -4.16
N ARG A 287 -6.73 -11.47 -3.31
CA ARG A 287 -7.60 -12.53 -2.79
C ARG A 287 -8.61 -11.94 -1.81
N VAL A 288 -9.87 -12.35 -1.93
CA VAL A 288 -10.92 -12.04 -0.96
C VAL A 288 -10.62 -12.79 0.33
N TRP A 289 -10.58 -12.09 1.47
CA TRP A 289 -10.18 -12.69 2.75
C TRP A 289 -11.09 -13.82 3.24
N GLN A 290 -12.37 -13.78 2.87
CA GLN A 290 -13.37 -14.76 3.21
C GLN A 290 -13.37 -15.98 2.26
N ASP A 291 -12.49 -16.00 1.26
CA ASP A 291 -12.37 -17.10 0.33
C ASP A 291 -11.29 -18.09 0.77
N TYR A 292 -11.68 -19.31 1.04
CA TYR A 292 -10.80 -20.41 1.41
C TYR A 292 -10.86 -21.49 0.32
N GLY A 293 -9.72 -21.98 -0.15
CA GLY A 293 -9.69 -23.01 -1.18
C GLY A 293 -8.28 -23.33 -1.66
N ASN A 294 -8.19 -24.14 -2.70
CA ASN A 294 -6.94 -24.65 -3.25
C ASN A 294 -6.03 -23.52 -3.76
N GLU A 295 -4.98 -23.20 -2.99
CA GLU A 295 -4.05 -22.13 -3.35
C GLU A 295 -3.27 -22.41 -4.63
N VAL A 296 -2.93 -23.68 -4.90
CA VAL A 296 -2.15 -24.05 -6.09
C VAL A 296 -2.96 -23.75 -7.36
N GLU A 297 -4.22 -24.18 -7.38
CA GLU A 297 -5.12 -23.94 -8.51
C GLU A 297 -5.36 -22.44 -8.74
N VAL A 298 -5.65 -21.71 -7.66
CA VAL A 298 -5.86 -20.26 -7.70
C VAL A 298 -4.63 -19.54 -8.24
N ASN A 299 -3.43 -19.88 -7.74
CA ASN A 299 -2.18 -19.29 -8.19
C ASN A 299 -1.91 -19.56 -9.68
N ASN A 300 -2.18 -20.78 -10.18
CA ASN A 300 -2.06 -21.11 -11.60
C ASN A 300 -2.96 -20.22 -12.48
N HIS A 301 -4.20 -19.95 -12.04
CA HIS A 301 -5.11 -19.06 -12.76
C HIS A 301 -4.61 -17.61 -12.77
N ILE A 302 -4.10 -17.11 -11.63
CA ILE A 302 -3.52 -15.76 -11.53
C ILE A 302 -2.28 -15.62 -12.41
N GLU A 303 -1.39 -16.61 -12.42
CA GLU A 303 -0.21 -16.61 -13.30
C GLU A 303 -0.61 -16.57 -14.77
N LYS A 304 -1.62 -17.37 -15.17
CA LYS A 304 -2.14 -17.36 -16.54
C LYS A 304 -2.73 -16.00 -16.92
N ALA A 305 -3.57 -15.43 -16.07
CA ALA A 305 -4.15 -14.09 -16.31
C ALA A 305 -3.08 -13.00 -16.37
N THR A 306 -2.12 -13.03 -15.45
CA THR A 306 -0.96 -12.11 -15.43
C THR A 306 -0.14 -12.19 -16.72
N LYS A 307 0.11 -13.42 -17.22
CA LYS A 307 0.85 -13.62 -18.47
C LYS A 307 0.09 -13.02 -19.66
N ILE A 308 -1.21 -13.26 -19.78
CA ILE A 308 -2.05 -12.73 -20.86
C ILE A 308 -2.06 -11.20 -20.83
N LEU A 309 -2.31 -10.60 -19.66
CA LEU A 309 -2.31 -9.14 -19.47
C LEU A 309 -0.96 -8.52 -19.84
N SER A 310 0.15 -9.11 -19.35
CA SER A 310 1.50 -8.62 -19.65
C SER A 310 1.86 -8.76 -21.13
N GLN A 311 1.46 -9.84 -21.80
CA GLN A 311 1.65 -10.02 -23.24
C GLN A 311 0.81 -9.04 -24.06
N SER A 312 -0.34 -8.62 -23.52
CA SER A 312 -1.18 -7.56 -24.12
C SER A 312 -0.70 -6.14 -23.79
N GLY A 313 0.42 -5.98 -23.08
CA GLY A 313 1.06 -4.70 -22.77
C GLY A 313 0.57 -4.04 -21.46
N TYR A 314 -0.36 -4.64 -20.72
CA TYR A 314 -0.85 -4.08 -19.45
C TYR A 314 0.16 -4.30 -18.31
N ALA A 315 0.31 -3.27 -17.48
CA ALA A 315 1.14 -3.35 -16.27
C ALA A 315 0.38 -4.10 -15.17
N VAL A 316 0.84 -5.32 -14.84
CA VAL A 316 0.35 -6.04 -13.67
C VAL A 316 1.25 -5.70 -12.49
N LEU A 317 0.65 -5.07 -11.47
CA LEU A 317 1.32 -4.70 -10.24
C LEU A 317 1.47 -5.94 -9.36
N ASP A 318 2.67 -6.16 -8.86
CA ASP A 318 2.91 -7.28 -7.96
C ASP A 318 2.43 -6.91 -6.56
N SER A 319 1.24 -7.39 -6.19
CA SER A 319 0.69 -7.22 -4.83
C SER A 319 1.42 -8.04 -3.77
N ASN A 320 2.20 -9.04 -4.21
CA ASN A 320 3.09 -9.81 -3.35
C ASN A 320 4.48 -9.17 -3.28
N GLY A 321 4.68 -8.05 -3.96
CA GLY A 321 5.87 -7.24 -3.85
C GLY A 321 6.01 -6.83 -2.40
N LEU A 322 7.07 -7.28 -1.79
CA LEU A 322 7.52 -6.82 -0.50
C LEU A 322 8.05 -5.40 -0.72
N GLU A 323 7.11 -4.50 -0.99
CA GLU A 323 7.42 -3.08 -0.95
C GLU A 323 7.92 -2.80 0.46
N LYS A 324 9.07 -2.15 0.57
CA LYS A 324 9.61 -1.70 1.86
C LYS A 324 8.73 -0.62 2.50
N HIS A 325 7.48 -0.50 2.08
CA HIS A 325 6.56 0.49 2.59
C HIS A 325 5.82 -0.06 3.80
N ARG A 326 5.97 0.66 4.88
CA ARG A 326 5.18 0.39 6.08
C ARG A 326 3.73 0.80 5.86
N CYS A 327 2.85 0.13 6.59
CA CYS A 327 1.42 0.43 6.53
C CYS A 327 1.17 1.91 6.85
N TYR A 328 0.33 2.57 6.07
CA TYR A 328 -0.08 3.96 6.30
C TYR A 328 -0.70 4.17 7.68
N ALA A 329 -1.37 3.14 8.25
CA ALA A 329 -1.96 3.21 9.57
C ALA A 329 -0.92 3.45 10.70
N ASP A 330 0.35 3.20 10.43
CA ASP A 330 1.45 3.41 11.37
C ASP A 330 2.10 4.80 11.24
N ARG A 331 1.75 5.57 10.20
CA ARG A 331 2.33 6.89 9.93
C ARG A 331 1.63 8.00 10.70
N ASN A 332 2.38 8.98 11.19
CA ASN A 332 1.80 10.13 11.88
C ASN A 332 1.20 11.17 10.93
N ASN A 333 1.66 11.18 9.67
CA ASN A 333 1.16 12.06 8.61
C ASN A 333 -0.03 11.48 7.82
N HIS A 334 -0.77 10.55 8.41
CA HIS A 334 -1.99 9.95 7.84
C HIS A 334 -3.09 9.91 8.89
N ILE A 335 -4.32 10.21 8.50
CA ILE A 335 -5.52 10.08 9.33
C ILE A 335 -6.74 9.77 8.47
N VAL A 336 -7.66 8.97 9.00
CA VAL A 336 -8.99 8.74 8.44
C VAL A 336 -10.00 9.48 9.29
N ILE A 337 -10.80 10.35 8.68
CA ILE A 337 -11.91 11.04 9.33
C ILE A 337 -13.22 10.49 8.76
N ASN A 338 -14.00 9.89 9.64
CA ASN A 338 -15.25 9.25 9.28
C ASN A 338 -16.41 10.25 9.22
N TYR A 339 -17.53 9.86 8.63
CA TYR A 339 -18.74 10.69 8.45
C TYR A 339 -19.24 11.36 9.72
N ASP A 340 -18.98 10.79 10.89
CA ASP A 340 -19.38 11.27 12.22
C ASP A 340 -18.29 12.07 12.95
N GLY A 341 -17.13 12.29 12.32
CA GLY A 341 -15.97 12.95 12.90
C GLY A 341 -15.07 12.05 13.74
N ASN A 342 -15.37 10.76 13.86
CA ASN A 342 -14.50 9.80 14.51
C ASN A 342 -13.20 9.59 13.70
N LEU A 343 -12.09 9.41 14.41
CA LEU A 343 -10.77 9.22 13.84
C LEU A 343 -10.40 7.74 13.79
N PHE A 344 -9.83 7.33 12.66
CA PHE A 344 -9.29 5.99 12.47
C PHE A 344 -7.91 6.06 11.84
N ARG A 345 -7.14 4.98 11.95
CA ARG A 345 -5.87 4.81 11.25
C ARG A 345 -5.96 3.72 10.18
N CYS A 346 -6.63 2.63 10.49
CA CYS A 346 -6.75 1.47 9.62
C CYS A 346 -8.08 1.50 8.86
N THR A 347 -8.06 1.30 7.53
CA THR A 347 -9.26 1.17 6.70
C THR A 347 -9.67 -0.29 6.46
N ALA A 348 -8.94 -1.26 6.99
CA ALA A 348 -9.23 -2.68 6.82
C ALA A 348 -10.07 -3.26 7.98
N ARG A 349 -10.77 -2.40 8.72
CA ARG A 349 -11.71 -2.78 9.80
C ARG A 349 -12.93 -1.90 9.72
N ASP A 350 -14.04 -2.42 10.28
CA ASP A 350 -15.31 -1.69 10.30
C ASP A 350 -15.18 -0.36 11.07
N PHE A 351 -15.80 0.70 10.53
CA PHE A 351 -15.77 2.05 11.08
C PHE A 351 -16.85 2.25 12.17
N VAL A 352 -16.83 1.39 13.17
CA VAL A 352 -17.67 1.51 14.35
C VAL A 352 -16.97 2.34 15.42
N SER A 353 -17.76 3.02 16.29
CA SER A 353 -17.22 3.89 17.35
C SER A 353 -16.26 3.18 18.29
N GLU A 354 -16.47 1.88 18.51
CA GLU A 354 -15.61 1.02 19.31
C GLU A 354 -14.19 0.88 18.73
N ASN A 355 -14.02 1.08 17.43
CA ASN A 355 -12.71 1.04 16.77
C ASN A 355 -12.08 2.42 16.61
N ALA A 356 -12.78 3.50 16.95
CA ALA A 356 -12.28 4.85 16.82
C ALA A 356 -11.08 5.10 17.75
N GLU A 357 -10.10 5.83 17.25
CA GLU A 357 -8.87 6.22 17.95
C GLU A 357 -8.88 7.68 18.41
N GLY A 358 -9.99 8.38 18.21
CA GLY A 358 -10.17 9.77 18.59
C GLY A 358 -11.35 10.42 17.92
N ILE A 359 -11.41 11.76 17.99
CA ILE A 359 -12.48 12.57 17.41
C ILE A 359 -11.93 13.88 16.84
N LEU A 360 -12.57 14.37 15.77
CA LEU A 360 -12.42 15.70 15.21
C LEU A 360 -13.25 16.70 16.02
N ASN A 361 -12.59 17.62 16.71
CA ASN A 361 -13.20 18.63 17.55
C ASN A 361 -13.91 19.73 16.73
N LYS A 362 -14.74 20.54 17.40
CA LYS A 362 -15.46 21.65 16.74
C LYS A 362 -14.54 22.74 16.17
N ASP A 363 -13.39 22.92 16.77
CA ASP A 363 -12.36 23.88 16.36
C ASP A 363 -11.39 23.35 15.30
N GLY A 364 -11.65 22.18 14.74
CA GLY A 364 -10.80 21.53 13.75
C GLY A 364 -9.59 20.79 14.33
N THR A 365 -9.37 20.79 15.64
CA THR A 365 -8.29 20.00 16.25
C THR A 365 -8.63 18.52 16.38
N LEU A 366 -7.63 17.66 16.57
CA LEU A 366 -7.80 16.22 16.76
C LEU A 366 -7.53 15.84 18.22
N SER A 367 -8.46 15.14 18.84
CA SER A 367 -8.28 14.52 20.17
C SER A 367 -8.15 13.02 20.02
N PHE A 368 -7.06 12.45 20.52
CA PHE A 368 -6.77 11.01 20.47
C PHE A 368 -7.10 10.35 21.82
N ASN A 369 -7.54 9.11 21.76
CA ASN A 369 -7.89 8.30 22.92
C ASN A 369 -6.80 7.27 23.26
N GLU A 370 -7.07 6.39 24.25
CA GLU A 370 -6.15 5.35 24.69
C GLU A 370 -5.78 4.35 23.57
N LYS A 371 -6.69 4.06 22.62
CA LYS A 371 -6.41 3.15 21.49
C LYS A 371 -5.33 3.66 20.58
N ALA A 372 -5.29 4.98 20.34
CA ALA A 372 -4.20 5.61 19.59
C ALA A 372 -2.86 5.41 20.32
N SER A 373 -2.85 5.49 21.66
CA SER A 373 -1.66 5.23 22.47
C SER A 373 -1.24 3.77 22.41
N ILE A 374 -2.19 2.83 22.47
CA ILE A 374 -1.94 1.39 22.30
C ILE A 374 -1.31 1.12 20.93
N ARG A 375 -1.86 1.69 19.85
CA ARG A 375 -1.28 1.55 18.51
C ARG A 375 0.15 2.06 18.44
N LYS A 376 0.41 3.25 18.98
CA LYS A 376 1.75 3.85 19.01
C LYS A 376 2.75 2.95 19.74
N ASN A 377 2.36 2.36 20.85
CA ASN A 377 3.22 1.49 21.67
C ASN A 377 3.42 0.10 21.04
N THR A 378 2.50 -0.35 20.20
CA THR A 378 2.54 -1.67 19.54
C THR A 378 3.23 -1.62 18.17
N LYS A 379 3.65 -0.45 17.72
CA LYS A 379 4.15 -0.16 16.38
C LYS A 379 5.36 -1.01 15.96
N TRP A 380 6.28 -1.26 16.90
CA TRP A 380 7.51 -1.99 16.63
C TRP A 380 7.37 -3.49 16.88
N GLY A 381 8.21 -4.27 16.23
CA GLY A 381 8.25 -5.71 16.44
C GLY A 381 8.67 -6.08 17.87
N ASN A 382 8.40 -7.32 18.24
CA ASN A 382 8.81 -7.88 19.53
C ASN A 382 10.31 -8.28 19.56
N ALA A 383 10.78 -8.84 20.67
CA ALA A 383 12.16 -9.29 20.82
C ALA A 383 12.60 -10.33 19.77
N THR A 384 11.70 -11.17 19.27
CA THR A 384 11.96 -12.11 18.18
C THR A 384 12.21 -11.37 16.87
N CYS A 385 11.44 -10.31 16.58
CA CYS A 385 11.62 -9.47 15.40
C CYS A 385 12.99 -8.79 15.38
N ALA A 386 13.45 -8.31 16.52
CA ALA A 386 14.77 -7.66 16.64
C ALA A 386 15.97 -8.57 16.27
N ARG A 387 15.76 -9.90 16.29
CA ARG A 387 16.77 -10.92 15.91
C ARG A 387 16.46 -11.59 14.58
N CYS A 388 15.47 -11.11 13.85
CA CYS A 388 14.98 -11.73 12.61
C CYS A 388 15.62 -11.07 11.39
N ASN A 389 16.18 -11.87 10.49
CA ASN A 389 16.81 -11.39 9.27
C ASN A 389 15.81 -10.78 8.27
N VAL A 390 14.53 -11.15 8.31
CA VAL A 390 13.44 -10.61 7.46
C VAL A 390 12.87 -9.30 8.03
N TYR A 391 13.29 -8.86 9.21
CA TYR A 391 12.69 -7.70 9.88
C TYR A 391 12.63 -6.43 9.01
N PRO A 392 13.66 -6.08 8.20
CA PRO A 392 13.59 -4.92 7.31
C PRO A 392 12.51 -5.00 6.22
N LEU A 393 12.05 -6.21 5.88
CA LEU A 393 11.00 -6.44 4.87
C LEU A 393 9.64 -6.65 5.51
N CYS A 394 9.59 -7.38 6.63
CA CYS A 394 8.35 -7.75 7.32
C CYS A 394 7.85 -6.63 8.26
N HIS A 395 8.72 -5.74 8.75
CA HIS A 395 8.44 -4.67 9.72
C HIS A 395 7.80 -5.18 11.05
N GLY A 396 7.80 -6.49 11.29
CA GLY A 396 7.06 -7.12 12.39
C GLY A 396 5.54 -7.04 12.20
N LEU A 397 5.05 -6.89 10.97
CA LEU A 397 3.66 -6.65 10.57
C LEU A 397 3.12 -5.26 10.98
N CYS A 398 1.91 -4.91 10.55
CA CYS A 398 1.29 -3.63 10.90
C CYS A 398 0.80 -3.61 12.36
N SER A 399 0.67 -2.42 12.95
CA SER A 399 0.21 -2.26 14.32
C SER A 399 -1.18 -2.87 14.57
N GLN A 400 -2.09 -2.79 13.59
CA GLN A 400 -3.43 -3.38 13.71
C GLN A 400 -3.37 -4.89 13.94
N PHE A 401 -2.57 -5.59 13.14
CA PHE A 401 -2.39 -7.03 13.30
C PHE A 401 -1.78 -7.38 14.66
N LYS A 402 -0.80 -6.60 15.13
CA LYS A 402 -0.17 -6.81 16.45
C LYS A 402 -1.12 -6.57 17.61
N ILE A 403 -2.00 -5.56 17.52
CA ILE A 403 -3.02 -5.29 18.54
C ILE A 403 -3.98 -6.48 18.66
N GLU A 404 -4.43 -7.02 17.52
CA GLU A 404 -5.36 -8.17 17.47
C GLU A 404 -4.71 -9.48 17.91
N HIS A 405 -3.39 -9.58 17.84
CA HIS A 405 -2.60 -10.75 18.26
C HIS A 405 -1.69 -10.43 19.46
N ALA A 406 -2.14 -9.55 20.34
CA ALA A 406 -1.41 -9.20 21.56
C ALA A 406 -1.13 -10.45 22.42
N GLY A 407 0.11 -10.55 22.92
CA GLY A 407 0.53 -11.69 23.74
C GLY A 407 1.10 -12.89 22.97
N VAL A 408 1.09 -12.89 21.63
CA VAL A 408 1.73 -13.94 20.84
C VAL A 408 3.25 -13.90 21.08
N GLN A 409 3.81 -15.03 21.54
CA GLN A 409 5.23 -15.22 21.69
C GLN A 409 5.86 -15.69 20.35
N GLY A 410 7.08 -15.24 20.08
CA GLY A 410 7.77 -15.64 18.85
C GLY A 410 7.41 -14.78 17.62
N CYS A 411 7.34 -15.40 16.44
CA CYS A 411 6.99 -14.72 15.20
C CYS A 411 5.48 -14.50 15.12
N ILE A 412 5.04 -13.23 15.18
CA ILE A 412 3.61 -12.87 15.12
C ILE A 412 2.96 -13.31 13.81
N ALA A 413 3.74 -13.30 12.70
CA ALA A 413 3.27 -13.76 11.38
C ALA A 413 3.24 -15.29 11.24
N GLY A 414 3.81 -16.03 12.21
CA GLY A 414 3.93 -17.49 12.13
C GLY A 414 4.91 -17.99 11.06
N TYR A 415 5.74 -17.13 10.47
CA TYR A 415 6.65 -17.52 9.39
C TYR A 415 7.66 -18.59 9.80
N SER A 416 7.64 -19.71 9.08
CA SER A 416 8.68 -20.73 9.10
C SER A 416 9.99 -20.21 8.49
N LYS A 417 11.05 -21.01 8.56
CA LYS A 417 12.31 -20.71 7.85
C LYS A 417 12.12 -20.67 6.34
N GLU A 418 11.29 -21.54 5.81
CA GLU A 418 10.99 -21.62 4.38
C GLU A 418 10.20 -20.38 3.90
N ASP A 419 9.19 -19.95 4.66
CA ASP A 419 8.44 -18.72 4.37
C ASP A 419 9.37 -17.51 4.29
N LYS A 420 10.33 -17.40 5.23
CA LYS A 420 11.33 -16.32 5.23
C LYS A 420 12.25 -16.36 4.01
N ASN A 421 12.69 -17.56 3.60
CA ASN A 421 13.49 -17.72 2.38
C ASN A 421 12.68 -17.30 1.14
N ASN A 422 11.42 -17.72 1.05
CA ASN A 422 10.51 -17.33 -0.04
C ASN A 422 10.30 -15.82 -0.10
N ILE A 423 10.27 -15.13 1.06
CA ILE A 423 10.20 -13.68 1.13
C ILE A 423 11.44 -13.05 0.48
N PHE A 424 12.63 -13.52 0.80
CA PHE A 424 13.87 -13.02 0.19
C PHE A 424 13.90 -13.28 -1.32
N ASP A 425 13.60 -14.51 -1.74
CA ASP A 425 13.63 -14.90 -3.15
C ASP A 425 12.67 -14.05 -4.00
N LYS A 426 11.48 -13.78 -3.50
CA LYS A 426 10.51 -12.89 -4.15
C LYS A 426 11.08 -11.47 -4.28
N ARG A 427 11.68 -10.92 -3.21
CA ARG A 427 12.27 -9.58 -3.24
C ARG A 427 13.44 -9.49 -4.21
N ILE A 428 14.35 -10.46 -4.20
CA ILE A 428 15.49 -10.51 -5.12
C ILE A 428 15.02 -10.57 -6.58
N LYS A 429 14.06 -11.45 -6.89
CA LYS A 429 13.47 -11.56 -8.24
C LYS A 429 12.82 -10.24 -8.67
N TYR A 430 12.14 -9.55 -7.76
CA TYR A 430 11.57 -8.23 -8.03
C TYR A 430 12.66 -7.20 -8.39
N ILE A 431 13.74 -7.10 -7.60
CA ILE A 431 14.86 -6.18 -7.86
C ILE A 431 15.50 -6.47 -9.22
N ILE A 432 15.77 -7.74 -9.54
CA ILE A 432 16.33 -8.16 -10.83
C ILE A 432 15.41 -7.77 -11.99
N LYS A 433 14.08 -7.97 -11.81
CA LYS A 433 13.09 -7.60 -12.83
C LYS A 433 13.06 -6.09 -13.08
N GLN A 434 13.15 -5.28 -12.03
CA GLN A 434 13.20 -3.82 -12.17
C GLN A 434 14.49 -3.37 -12.87
N ALA A 435 15.64 -3.90 -12.49
CA ALA A 435 16.92 -3.59 -13.14
C ALA A 435 16.91 -3.91 -14.64
N ARG A 436 16.28 -5.02 -15.05
CA ARG A 436 16.14 -5.40 -16.48
C ARG A 436 15.19 -4.49 -17.28
N ARG A 437 14.30 -3.74 -16.62
CA ARG A 437 13.40 -2.78 -17.29
C ARG A 437 14.06 -1.41 -17.53
N CYS A 438 15.14 -1.13 -16.79
CA CYS A 438 15.91 0.11 -16.92
C CYS A 438 17.10 -0.01 -17.91
N LEU A 439 17.35 -1.20 -18.43
CA LEU A 439 18.33 -1.50 -19.49
C LEU A 439 17.62 -1.66 -20.84
#